data_b0414262bd876cb7f0194e1c618779da
#
_entry.id   b0414262bd876cb7f0194e1c618779da
#
_cell.length_a   1.000
_cell.length_b   1.000
_cell.length_c   1.000
_cell.angle_alpha   90.00
_cell.angle_beta   90.00
_cell.angle_gamma   90.00
#
_symmetry.space_group_name_H-M   'P 1'
#
loop_
_entity.id
_entity.type
_entity.pdbx_description
1 polymer ?
#
loop_
_entity_poly.entity_id
_entity_poly.type
_entity_poly.pdbx_seq_one_letter_code
_entity_poly.pdbx_strand_id
1 'polypeptide(L)'
;MGYKKVVAAFYRGVLSARYRVRLEGAGLLTERRATLFLPNHQASVDPQIVCSQLLRYVDVSPLVTEGYFKIPVVAQVLHLMNAVRVPDLEKSRRGVEIVAGVNRVVIDALAAGHNVLLYPAGQLTSSGLERVGNKQGAWQVCNQLPEGTRVVGMRIRGLWGSMWS
;
A
#
# COMPACT_ATOMS: atom_id res chain seq x y z
N MET A 1 -0.62 -17.77 4.71
CA MET A 1 -1.89 -17.00 4.50
C MET A 1 -2.78 -16.89 5.76
N GLY A 2 -2.82 -17.90 6.65
CA GLY A 2 -3.70 -17.91 7.83
C GLY A 2 -3.48 -16.74 8.81
N TYR A 3 -2.25 -16.53 9.26
CA TYR A 3 -1.92 -15.50 10.26
C TYR A 3 -2.17 -14.06 9.76
N LYS A 4 -1.92 -13.76 8.48
CA LYS A 4 -2.23 -12.44 7.90
C LYS A 4 -3.73 -12.13 7.97
N LYS A 5 -4.59 -13.13 7.74
CA LYS A 5 -6.04 -12.98 7.86
C LYS A 5 -6.47 -12.70 9.32
N VAL A 6 -5.81 -13.32 10.30
CA VAL A 6 -6.07 -13.08 11.72
C VAL A 6 -5.69 -11.63 12.09
N VAL A 7 -4.49 -11.19 11.71
CA VAL A 7 -4.05 -9.81 11.91
C VAL A 7 -5.00 -8.82 11.23
N ALA A 8 -5.39 -9.08 10.00
CA ALA A 8 -6.34 -8.24 9.27
C ALA A 8 -7.72 -8.21 9.92
N ALA A 9 -8.20 -9.34 10.45
CA ALA A 9 -9.47 -9.40 11.19
C ALA A 9 -9.42 -8.59 12.49
N PHE A 10 -8.32 -8.68 13.22
CA PHE A 10 -8.08 -7.87 14.41
C PHE A 10 -8.10 -6.37 14.09
N TYR A 11 -7.33 -5.93 13.06
CA TYR A 11 -7.34 -4.53 12.64
C TYR A 11 -8.75 -4.06 12.21
N ARG A 12 -9.49 -4.87 11.46
CA ARG A 12 -10.88 -4.53 11.10
C ARG A 12 -11.74 -4.37 12.31
N GLY A 13 -11.64 -5.26 13.31
CA GLY A 13 -12.39 -5.17 14.56
C GLY A 13 -12.09 -3.86 15.29
N VAL A 14 -10.82 -3.54 15.50
CA VAL A 14 -10.40 -2.29 16.17
C VAL A 14 -10.84 -1.06 15.37
N LEU A 15 -10.62 -1.04 14.06
CA LEU A 15 -10.97 0.09 13.21
C LEU A 15 -12.49 0.27 13.05
N SER A 16 -13.28 -0.80 13.21
CA SER A 16 -14.75 -0.73 13.12
C SER A 16 -15.38 0.09 14.25
N ALA A 17 -14.68 0.23 15.37
CA ALA A 17 -15.12 1.10 16.46
C ALA A 17 -15.19 2.59 16.03
N ARG A 18 -14.38 2.98 15.03
CA ARG A 18 -14.27 4.38 14.57
C ARG A 18 -14.68 4.58 13.12
N TYR A 19 -14.47 3.59 12.25
CA TYR A 19 -14.65 3.70 10.79
C TYR A 19 -15.64 2.66 10.29
N ARG A 20 -16.66 3.12 9.54
CA ARG A 20 -17.57 2.25 8.79
C ARG A 20 -17.04 2.09 7.37
N VAL A 21 -16.24 1.05 7.14
CA VAL A 21 -15.60 0.82 5.84
C VAL A 21 -16.52 -0.02 4.94
N ARG A 22 -16.81 0.51 3.74
CA ARG A 22 -17.47 -0.23 2.65
C ARG A 22 -16.47 -0.41 1.52
N LEU A 23 -16.26 -1.64 1.08
CA LEU A 23 -15.45 -1.97 -0.09
C LEU A 23 -16.40 -2.22 -1.26
N GLU A 24 -16.31 -1.36 -2.27
CA GLU A 24 -17.02 -1.51 -3.55
C GLU A 24 -16.07 -2.13 -4.59
N GLY A 25 -16.61 -2.87 -5.57
CA GLY A 25 -15.81 -3.51 -6.62
C GLY A 25 -15.02 -4.74 -6.17
N ALA A 26 -15.41 -5.40 -5.07
CA ALA A 26 -14.71 -6.59 -4.55
C ALA A 26 -14.60 -7.75 -5.58
N GLY A 27 -15.50 -7.80 -6.56
CA GLY A 27 -15.43 -8.77 -7.66
C GLY A 27 -14.16 -8.66 -8.50
N LEU A 28 -13.54 -7.48 -8.55
CA LEU A 28 -12.24 -7.28 -9.21
C LEU A 28 -11.08 -7.98 -8.49
N LEU A 29 -11.27 -8.45 -7.24
CA LEU A 29 -10.24 -9.08 -6.44
C LEU A 29 -10.23 -10.60 -6.54
N THR A 30 -11.11 -11.19 -7.36
CA THR A 30 -11.26 -12.65 -7.48
C THR A 30 -10.25 -13.27 -8.46
N GLU A 31 -9.63 -12.49 -9.31
CA GLU A 31 -8.65 -12.99 -10.27
C GLU A 31 -7.30 -13.29 -9.59
N ARG A 32 -6.77 -14.48 -9.89
CA ARG A 32 -5.47 -14.94 -9.38
C ARG A 32 -4.34 -14.49 -10.31
N ARG A 33 -4.08 -13.18 -10.35
CA ARG A 33 -2.96 -12.58 -11.09
C ARG A 33 -2.20 -11.64 -10.20
N ALA A 34 -0.90 -11.50 -10.42
CA ALA A 34 -0.12 -10.45 -9.79
C ALA A 34 -0.79 -9.10 -10.06
N THR A 35 -1.06 -8.34 -8.99
CA THR A 35 -1.82 -7.10 -9.08
C THR A 35 -1.07 -5.98 -8.38
N LEU A 36 -0.88 -4.88 -9.09
CA LEU A 36 -0.44 -3.60 -8.52
C LEU A 36 -1.67 -2.79 -8.10
N PHE A 37 -1.84 -2.60 -6.80
CA PHE A 37 -2.90 -1.76 -6.23
C PHE A 37 -2.39 -0.34 -6.03
N LEU A 38 -3.12 0.64 -6.56
CA LEU A 38 -2.78 2.06 -6.53
C LEU A 38 -3.88 2.87 -5.82
N PRO A 39 -3.92 2.90 -4.49
CA PRO A 39 -4.85 3.75 -3.76
C PRO A 39 -4.36 5.20 -3.69
N ASN A 40 -5.30 6.15 -3.52
CA ASN A 40 -4.98 7.49 -3.05
C ASN A 40 -4.70 7.48 -1.54
N HIS A 41 -4.00 8.52 -1.02
CA HIS A 41 -3.52 8.58 0.36
C HIS A 41 -4.07 9.82 1.09
N GLN A 42 -5.08 9.62 1.94
CA GLN A 42 -5.78 10.69 2.64
C GLN A 42 -5.45 10.79 4.13
N ALA A 43 -5.05 9.67 4.76
CA ALA A 43 -4.82 9.61 6.19
C ALA A 43 -3.76 8.56 6.54
N SER A 44 -3.09 8.73 7.67
CA SER A 44 -2.07 7.78 8.17
C SER A 44 -2.64 6.37 8.42
N VAL A 45 -3.95 6.25 8.58
CA VAL A 45 -4.67 4.99 8.80
C VAL A 45 -5.05 4.26 7.49
N ASP A 46 -4.88 4.90 6.33
CA ASP A 46 -5.24 4.28 5.03
C ASP A 46 -4.62 2.91 4.82
N PRO A 47 -3.29 2.71 5.04
CA PRO A 47 -2.67 1.42 4.79
C PRO A 47 -3.28 0.30 5.61
N GLN A 48 -3.62 0.55 6.87
CA GLN A 48 -4.25 -0.42 7.76
C GLN A 48 -5.67 -0.78 7.28
N ILE A 49 -6.45 0.23 6.89
CA ILE A 49 -7.81 0.03 6.35
C ILE A 49 -7.72 -0.76 5.05
N VAL A 50 -6.94 -0.29 4.07
CA VAL A 50 -6.83 -0.91 2.75
C VAL A 50 -6.32 -2.34 2.85
N CYS A 51 -5.19 -2.57 3.53
CA CYS A 51 -4.64 -3.91 3.70
C CYS A 51 -5.61 -4.85 4.41
N SER A 52 -6.28 -4.38 5.47
CA SER A 52 -7.23 -5.21 6.21
C SER A 52 -8.44 -5.63 5.36
N GLN A 53 -8.86 -4.80 4.41
CA GLN A 53 -9.94 -5.14 3.48
C GLN A 53 -9.45 -6.06 2.35
N LEU A 54 -8.31 -5.75 1.71
CA LEU A 54 -7.74 -6.56 0.62
C LEU A 54 -7.42 -7.99 1.07
N LEU A 55 -6.88 -8.18 2.28
CA LEU A 55 -6.52 -9.48 2.83
C LEU A 55 -7.70 -10.45 3.06
N ARG A 56 -8.94 -9.99 2.89
CA ARG A 56 -10.12 -10.85 2.83
C ARG A 56 -10.15 -11.67 1.55
N TYR A 57 -9.60 -11.14 0.47
CA TYR A 57 -9.72 -11.66 -0.90
C TYR A 57 -8.37 -12.13 -1.44
N VAL A 58 -7.34 -11.29 -1.31
CA VAL A 58 -6.01 -11.51 -1.88
C VAL A 58 -4.93 -11.31 -0.83
N ASP A 59 -3.79 -11.98 -0.99
CA ASP A 59 -2.58 -11.66 -0.23
C ASP A 59 -1.94 -10.41 -0.85
N VAL A 60 -1.58 -9.43 -0.03
CA VAL A 60 -0.97 -8.18 -0.48
C VAL A 60 0.21 -7.80 0.39
N SER A 61 1.26 -7.28 -0.24
CA SER A 61 2.46 -6.75 0.40
C SER A 61 2.49 -5.23 0.25
N PRO A 62 2.29 -4.46 1.35
CA PRO A 62 2.36 -3.01 1.31
C PRO A 62 3.80 -2.52 1.24
N LEU A 63 4.04 -1.40 0.54
CA LEU A 63 5.28 -0.65 0.64
C LEU A 63 5.20 0.27 1.87
N VAL A 64 6.20 0.18 2.75
CA VAL A 64 6.22 0.93 4.01
C VAL A 64 7.58 1.53 4.26
N THR A 65 7.61 2.82 4.62
CA THR A 65 8.84 3.56 4.94
C THR A 65 9.58 2.91 6.10
N GLU A 66 10.90 2.79 5.99
CA GLU A 66 11.78 2.09 6.95
C GLU A 66 11.65 2.59 8.40
N GLY A 67 11.25 3.85 8.59
CA GLY A 67 11.02 4.44 9.91
C GLY A 67 10.05 3.63 10.77
N TYR A 68 9.01 3.07 10.18
CA TYR A 68 8.03 2.24 10.89
C TYR A 68 8.60 0.89 11.34
N PHE A 69 9.63 0.37 10.68
CA PHE A 69 10.30 -0.86 11.07
C PHE A 69 11.20 -0.69 12.31
N LYS A 70 11.42 0.55 12.76
CA LYS A 70 12.17 0.83 14.00
C LYS A 70 11.28 0.73 15.25
N ILE A 71 9.97 0.65 15.09
CA ILE A 71 9.01 0.50 16.19
C ILE A 71 8.76 -1.00 16.40
N PRO A 72 9.17 -1.63 17.51
CA PRO A 72 9.21 -3.10 17.65
C PRO A 72 7.90 -3.80 17.36
N VAL A 73 6.78 -3.32 17.90
CA VAL A 73 5.45 -3.92 17.69
C VAL A 73 5.00 -3.76 16.24
N VAL A 74 5.21 -2.57 15.65
CA VAL A 74 4.86 -2.29 14.25
C VAL A 74 5.72 -3.14 13.32
N ALA A 75 7.02 -3.25 13.59
CA ALA A 75 7.94 -4.07 12.80
C ALA A 75 7.49 -5.52 12.71
N GLN A 76 7.05 -6.12 13.82
CA GLN A 76 6.52 -7.49 13.83
C GLN A 76 5.32 -7.64 12.90
N VAL A 77 4.37 -6.71 12.97
CA VAL A 77 3.20 -6.72 12.09
C VAL A 77 3.61 -6.55 10.63
N LEU A 78 4.54 -5.63 10.33
CA LEU A 78 5.04 -5.42 8.97
C LEU A 78 5.76 -6.65 8.40
N HIS A 79 6.56 -7.34 9.22
CA HIS A 79 7.19 -8.61 8.82
C HIS A 79 6.13 -9.69 8.55
N LEU A 80 5.12 -9.82 9.41
CA LEU A 80 4.00 -10.73 9.18
C LEU A 80 3.22 -10.41 7.90
N MET A 81 3.13 -9.15 7.51
CA MET A 81 2.48 -8.69 6.28
C MET A 81 3.36 -8.86 5.04
N ASN A 82 4.62 -9.30 5.17
CA ASN A 82 5.63 -9.24 4.12
C ASN A 82 5.74 -7.84 3.50
N ALA A 83 5.70 -6.82 4.36
CA ALA A 83 5.80 -5.44 3.90
C ALA A 83 7.16 -5.19 3.24
N VAL A 84 7.14 -4.54 2.09
CA VAL A 84 8.34 -4.12 1.37
C VAL A 84 8.87 -2.85 2.03
N ARG A 85 10.11 -2.90 2.53
CA ARG A 85 10.76 -1.76 3.15
C ARG A 85 11.21 -0.76 2.09
N VAL A 86 10.80 0.48 2.26
CA VAL A 86 11.19 1.60 1.40
C VAL A 86 12.03 2.59 2.23
N PRO A 87 13.22 2.98 1.75
CA PRO A 87 13.98 4.04 2.39
C PRO A 87 13.21 5.36 2.47
N ASP A 88 13.54 6.18 3.48
CA ASP A 88 12.94 7.51 3.65
C ASP A 88 13.51 8.45 2.56
N LEU A 89 12.69 8.72 1.56
CA LEU A 89 13.07 9.54 0.39
C LEU A 89 13.31 11.01 0.74
N GLU A 90 12.65 11.53 1.79
CA GLU A 90 12.76 12.93 2.19
C GLU A 90 14.11 13.22 2.83
N LYS A 91 14.73 12.22 3.45
CA LYS A 91 16.03 12.35 4.15
C LYS A 91 17.23 12.04 3.27
N SER A 92 17.03 11.60 2.02
CA SER A 92 18.12 11.15 1.17
C SER A 92 18.42 12.12 0.02
N ARG A 93 19.69 12.52 -0.08
CA ARG A 93 20.21 13.28 -1.25
C ARG A 93 20.25 12.44 -2.55
N ARG A 94 20.06 11.12 -2.46
CA ARG A 94 20.07 10.16 -3.60
C ARG A 94 18.68 9.72 -4.01
N GLY A 95 17.68 10.59 -3.96
CA GLY A 95 16.28 10.24 -4.17
C GLY A 95 16.00 9.45 -5.45
N VAL A 96 16.68 9.76 -6.56
CA VAL A 96 16.47 9.08 -7.85
C VAL A 96 16.94 7.62 -7.82
N GLU A 97 18.12 7.34 -7.25
CA GLU A 97 18.67 5.98 -7.13
C GLU A 97 17.82 5.12 -6.20
N ILE A 98 17.33 5.72 -5.11
CA ILE A 98 16.46 5.03 -4.15
C ILE A 98 15.12 4.68 -4.79
N VAL A 99 14.51 5.62 -5.53
CA VAL A 99 13.26 5.35 -6.27
C VAL A 99 13.45 4.22 -7.27
N ALA A 100 14.56 4.22 -8.03
CA ALA A 100 14.87 3.15 -8.97
C ALA A 100 15.02 1.78 -8.26
N GLY A 101 15.69 1.75 -7.10
CA GLY A 101 15.82 0.55 -6.29
C GLY A 101 14.48 0.02 -5.77
N VAL A 102 13.62 0.91 -5.29
CA VAL A 102 12.26 0.56 -4.84
C VAL A 102 11.41 0.03 -5.99
N ASN A 103 11.45 0.70 -7.15
CA ASN A 103 10.72 0.28 -8.34
C ASN A 103 11.13 -1.13 -8.76
N ARG A 104 12.43 -1.45 -8.72
CA ARG A 104 12.93 -2.79 -9.03
C ARG A 104 12.36 -3.85 -8.08
N VAL A 105 12.37 -3.60 -6.78
CA VAL A 105 11.80 -4.52 -5.78
C VAL A 105 10.30 -4.74 -6.04
N VAL A 106 9.56 -3.70 -6.42
CA VAL A 106 8.13 -3.82 -6.77
C VAL A 106 7.95 -4.69 -8.01
N ILE A 107 8.74 -4.47 -9.06
CA ILE A 107 8.67 -5.24 -10.30
C ILE A 107 9.04 -6.70 -10.06
N ASP A 108 10.09 -6.96 -9.30
CA ASP A 108 10.52 -8.32 -8.95
C ASP A 108 9.42 -9.06 -8.16
N ALA A 109 8.77 -8.38 -7.22
CA ALA A 109 7.65 -8.95 -6.45
C ALA A 109 6.45 -9.28 -7.35
N LEU A 110 6.10 -8.39 -8.29
CA LEU A 110 5.03 -8.63 -9.25
C LEU A 110 5.38 -9.77 -10.22
N ALA A 111 6.63 -9.85 -10.69
CA ALA A 111 7.12 -10.94 -11.52
C ALA A 111 7.07 -12.30 -10.81
N ALA A 112 7.28 -12.30 -9.48
CA ALA A 112 7.12 -13.49 -8.63
C ALA A 112 5.65 -13.85 -8.33
N GLY A 113 4.68 -13.12 -8.90
CA GLY A 113 3.25 -13.40 -8.72
C GLY A 113 2.64 -12.77 -7.46
N HIS A 114 3.37 -11.91 -6.74
CA HIS A 114 2.86 -11.23 -5.55
C HIS A 114 2.00 -10.01 -5.90
N ASN A 115 1.02 -9.71 -5.04
CA ASN A 115 0.28 -8.47 -5.13
C ASN A 115 0.98 -7.39 -4.30
N VAL A 116 1.09 -6.20 -4.87
CA VAL A 116 1.80 -5.07 -4.26
C VAL A 116 0.86 -3.89 -4.09
N LEU A 117 0.94 -3.21 -2.95
CA LEU A 117 0.21 -1.97 -2.66
C LEU A 117 1.18 -0.80 -2.66
N LEU A 118 0.99 0.12 -3.59
CA LEU A 118 1.82 1.31 -3.81
C LEU A 118 0.95 2.56 -3.84
N TYR A 119 1.24 3.55 -2.99
CA TYR A 119 0.59 4.86 -3.02
C TYR A 119 1.27 5.77 -4.05
N PRO A 120 0.59 6.18 -5.15
CA PRO A 120 1.23 6.90 -6.26
C PRO A 120 1.84 8.24 -5.86
N ALA A 121 1.22 8.96 -4.94
CA ALA A 121 1.73 10.24 -4.46
C ALA A 121 2.96 10.09 -3.55
N GLY A 122 3.17 8.90 -2.95
CA GLY A 122 4.28 8.61 -2.05
C GLY A 122 4.30 9.45 -0.77
N GLN A 123 3.23 10.19 -0.50
CA GLN A 123 3.06 11.04 0.70
C GLN A 123 1.58 11.26 0.99
N LEU A 124 1.28 11.64 2.22
CA LEU A 124 -0.06 12.07 2.62
C LEU A 124 -0.43 13.40 1.95
N THR A 125 -1.71 13.58 1.67
CA THR A 125 -2.20 14.89 1.22
C THR A 125 -2.24 15.87 2.39
N SER A 126 -1.78 17.09 2.16
CA SER A 126 -1.86 18.19 3.14
C SER A 126 -3.06 19.12 2.93
N SER A 127 -3.81 18.95 1.82
CA SER A 127 -4.90 19.85 1.41
C SER A 127 -6.19 19.13 1.05
N GLY A 128 -6.32 17.84 1.34
CA GLY A 128 -7.46 17.00 0.93
C GLY A 128 -7.46 16.61 -0.54
N LEU A 129 -6.67 17.29 -1.37
CA LEU A 129 -6.44 16.94 -2.78
C LEU A 129 -5.07 16.30 -2.92
N GLU A 130 -5.06 15.04 -3.27
CA GLU A 130 -3.82 14.34 -3.55
C GLU A 130 -3.20 14.85 -4.85
N ARG A 131 -1.93 15.22 -4.80
CA ARG A 131 -1.15 15.65 -5.95
C ARG A 131 0.01 14.70 -6.16
N VAL A 132 0.02 14.00 -7.28
CA VAL A 132 1.15 13.16 -7.67
C VAL A 132 2.35 14.05 -8.08
N GLY A 133 2.08 15.20 -8.68
CA GLY A 133 3.09 16.19 -9.06
C GLY A 133 4.17 15.58 -9.97
N ASN A 134 5.42 15.88 -9.67
CA ASN A 134 6.58 15.38 -10.41
C ASN A 134 7.07 14.00 -9.93
N LYS A 135 6.31 13.30 -9.08
CA LYS A 135 6.69 11.99 -8.56
C LYS A 135 6.43 10.92 -9.61
N GLN A 136 7.50 10.37 -10.17
CA GLN A 136 7.45 9.44 -11.29
C GLN A 136 7.51 7.95 -10.88
N GLY A 137 7.66 7.64 -9.59
CA GLY A 137 7.88 6.26 -9.15
C GLY A 137 6.79 5.29 -9.61
N ALA A 138 5.53 5.60 -9.36
CA ALA A 138 4.42 4.76 -9.79
C ALA A 138 4.32 4.66 -11.32
N TRP A 139 4.55 5.77 -12.04
CA TRP A 139 4.58 5.79 -13.51
C TRP A 139 5.69 4.90 -14.07
N GLN A 140 6.90 4.96 -13.50
CA GLN A 140 8.02 4.12 -13.91
C GLN A 140 7.72 2.62 -13.67
N VAL A 141 7.09 2.28 -12.55
CA VAL A 141 6.64 0.90 -12.28
C VAL A 141 5.62 0.47 -13.34
N CYS A 142 4.61 1.31 -13.63
CA CYS A 142 3.58 0.98 -14.62
C CYS A 142 4.14 0.75 -16.03
N ASN A 143 5.22 1.45 -16.41
CA ASN A 143 5.86 1.24 -17.71
C ASN A 143 6.77 0.00 -17.80
N GLN A 144 7.04 -0.66 -16.68
CA GLN A 144 7.92 -1.81 -16.59
C GLN A 144 7.22 -3.04 -16.01
N LEU A 145 5.88 -3.05 -16.02
CA LEU A 145 5.11 -4.16 -15.44
C LEU A 145 5.41 -5.47 -16.15
N PRO A 146 5.61 -6.57 -15.39
CA PRO A 146 5.68 -7.91 -15.97
C PRO A 146 4.40 -8.23 -16.73
N GLU A 147 4.54 -9.04 -17.79
CA GLU A 147 3.41 -9.48 -18.60
C GLU A 147 2.33 -10.18 -17.72
N GLY A 148 1.08 -9.91 -18.00
CA GLY A 148 -0.05 -10.47 -17.25
C GLY A 148 -0.33 -9.78 -15.90
N THR A 149 0.49 -8.79 -15.48
CA THR A 149 0.23 -8.01 -14.27
C THR A 149 -1.01 -7.13 -14.45
N ARG A 150 -1.87 -7.11 -13.45
CA ARG A 150 -3.02 -6.20 -13.39
C ARG A 150 -2.68 -4.92 -12.64
N VAL A 151 -3.30 -3.82 -13.05
CA VAL A 151 -3.29 -2.56 -12.28
C VAL A 151 -4.71 -2.26 -11.82
N VAL A 152 -4.88 -2.04 -10.51
CA VAL A 152 -6.17 -1.70 -9.91
C VAL A 152 -6.04 -0.37 -9.17
N GLY A 153 -6.62 0.68 -9.74
CA GLY A 153 -6.79 1.96 -9.05
C GLY A 153 -7.83 1.82 -7.95
N MET A 154 -7.52 2.33 -6.76
CA MET A 154 -8.44 2.31 -5.62
C MET A 154 -8.72 3.75 -5.18
N ARG A 155 -9.98 4.05 -4.91
CA ARG A 155 -10.38 5.37 -4.41
C ARG A 155 -10.85 5.28 -2.97
N ILE A 156 -10.09 5.88 -2.06
CA ILE A 156 -10.45 6.06 -0.66
C ILE A 156 -11.21 7.39 -0.53
N ARG A 157 -12.30 7.39 0.20
CA ARG A 157 -13.11 8.59 0.48
C ARG A 157 -13.46 8.67 1.96
N GLY A 158 -13.61 9.91 2.45
CA GLY A 158 -14.14 10.18 3.79
C GLY A 158 -13.14 10.04 4.93
N LEU A 159 -11.84 9.88 4.64
CA LEU A 159 -10.79 9.87 5.67
C LEU A 159 -10.10 11.22 5.85
N TRP A 160 -10.15 12.11 4.86
CA TRP A 160 -9.64 13.46 4.99
C TRP A 160 -10.44 14.23 6.07
N GLY A 161 -9.72 14.93 6.94
CA GLY A 161 -10.31 15.60 8.12
C GLY A 161 -10.65 14.65 9.26
N SER A 162 -10.28 13.37 9.18
CA SER A 162 -10.34 12.43 10.29
C SER A 162 -9.22 12.72 11.30
N MET A 163 -9.32 12.11 12.50
CA MET A 163 -8.31 12.26 13.56
C MET A 163 -6.89 11.83 13.14
N TRP A 164 -6.75 11.11 12.02
CA TRP A 164 -5.49 10.54 11.52
C TRP A 164 -5.10 11.07 10.14
N SER A 165 -5.71 12.18 9.69
CA SER A 165 -5.35 12.84 8.43
C SER A 165 -4.39 14.00 8.63
#